data_887c9a3fb93d4828399de6265300bf34
#
_entry.id   887c9a3fb93d4828399de6265300bf34
#
_cell.length_a   1.000
_cell.length_b   1.000
_cell.length_c   1.000
_cell.angle_alpha   90.00
_cell.angle_beta   90.00
_cell.angle_gamma   90.00
#
_symmetry.space_group_name_H-M   'P 1'
#
loop_
_entity.id
_entity.type
_entity.pdbx_description
1 polymer ?
#
loop_
_entity_poly.entity_id
_entity_poly.type
_entity_poly.pdbx_seq_one_letter_code
_entity_poly.pdbx_strand_id
1 'polypeptide(L)'
;MNSKMLLTFTEIMSGEPIAINPNKVVSVFTLKANEGVEEHYVGRTIIVLDGSNVIVLEPYDEVVGRLNGELNNMISFYDKQSRIFTANV
;
A
#
# COMPACT_ATOMS: atom_id res chain seq x y z
N MET A 1 -10.54 -16.63 8.48
CA MET A 1 -10.33 -16.36 7.79
C MET A 1 -9.37 -15.74 7.53
N ASN A 2 -8.87 -15.64 7.17
CA ASN A 2 -8.05 -15.09 6.93
C ASN A 2 -7.75 -14.42 5.99
N SER A 3 -7.68 -13.97 5.74
CA SER A 3 -7.65 -13.17 4.93
C SER A 3 -6.51 -12.49 4.74
N LYS A 4 -5.62 -12.96 4.46
CA LYS A 4 -4.59 -12.37 4.22
C LYS A 4 -4.58 -11.91 2.92
N MET A 5 -4.99 -10.84 2.49
CA MET A 5 -4.97 -10.32 1.21
C MET A 5 -3.70 -9.57 1.08
N LEU A 6 -2.66 -10.18 0.64
CA LEU A 6 -1.37 -9.54 0.43
C LEU A 6 -1.29 -8.94 -0.95
N LEU A 7 -0.71 -7.77 -1.06
CA LEU A 7 -0.46 -7.14 -2.35
C LEU A 7 1.02 -7.22 -2.64
N THR A 8 1.35 -7.49 -3.88
CA THR A 8 2.74 -7.66 -4.28
C THR A 8 3.22 -6.44 -5.04
N PHE A 9 4.36 -5.92 -4.62
CA PHE A 9 5.03 -4.82 -5.30
C PHE A 9 6.46 -5.25 -5.58
N THR A 10 7.22 -4.45 -6.29
CA THR A 10 8.59 -4.77 -6.65
C THR A 10 9.53 -3.94 -5.79
N GLU A 11 10.31 -4.61 -4.98
CA GLU A 11 11.23 -3.93 -4.07
C GLU A 11 12.42 -3.42 -4.88
N ILE A 12 12.81 -2.18 -4.65
CA ILE A 12 13.72 -1.51 -5.52
C ILE A 12 15.14 -2.06 -5.49
N MET A 13 15.62 -2.47 -4.34
CA MET A 13 16.99 -2.90 -4.23
C MET A 13 17.25 -4.24 -4.87
N SER A 14 16.35 -5.16 -4.71
CA SER A 14 16.51 -6.51 -5.23
C SER A 14 15.84 -6.71 -6.58
N GLY A 15 14.86 -5.88 -6.91
CA GLY A 15 14.06 -6.10 -8.10
C GLY A 15 13.12 -7.28 -7.95
N GLU A 16 12.99 -7.79 -6.73
CA GLU A 16 12.15 -8.97 -6.48
C GLU A 16 10.79 -8.56 -5.95
N PRO A 17 9.80 -9.43 -6.12
CA PRO A 17 8.49 -9.10 -5.58
C PRO A 17 8.49 -9.13 -4.06
N ILE A 18 7.75 -8.24 -3.46
CA ILE A 18 7.57 -8.21 -2.02
C ILE A 18 6.08 -8.13 -1.75
N ALA A 19 5.59 -9.00 -0.89
CA ALA A 19 4.17 -9.05 -0.56
C ALA A 19 3.92 -8.27 0.72
N ILE A 20 2.96 -7.37 0.66
CA ILE A 20 2.69 -6.45 1.76
C ILE A 20 1.26 -6.60 2.22
N ASN A 21 1.08 -6.64 3.52
CA ASN A 21 -0.25 -6.67 4.11
C ASN A 21 -0.79 -5.25 4.13
N PRO A 22 -1.84 -4.95 3.38
CA PRO A 22 -2.35 -3.58 3.31
C PRO A 22 -2.80 -3.04 4.67
N ASN A 23 -3.16 -3.92 5.57
CA ASN A 23 -3.58 -3.47 6.89
C ASN A 23 -2.43 -2.97 7.75
N LYS A 24 -1.21 -3.20 7.32
CA LYS A 24 -0.05 -2.73 8.07
C LYS A 24 0.53 -1.46 7.49
N VAL A 25 -0.06 -0.94 6.45
CA VAL A 25 0.46 0.26 5.81
C VAL A 25 0.03 1.48 6.59
N VAL A 26 0.99 2.30 6.95
CA VAL A 26 0.75 3.52 7.70
C VAL A 26 0.66 4.71 6.75
N SER A 27 1.54 4.78 5.78
CA SER A 27 1.51 5.88 4.82
C SER A 27 2.26 5.50 3.57
N VAL A 28 2.04 6.24 2.52
CA VAL A 28 2.71 6.05 1.25
C VAL A 28 3.04 7.44 0.73
N PHE A 29 4.25 7.63 0.28
CA PHE A 29 4.57 8.92 -0.33
C PHE A 29 5.72 8.77 -1.34
N THR A 30 5.90 9.79 -2.16
CA THR A 30 6.96 9.82 -3.15
C THR A 30 8.18 10.46 -2.52
N LEU A 31 9.34 9.84 -2.71
CA LEU A 31 10.57 10.40 -2.19
C LEU A 31 10.99 11.58 -3.02
N LYS A 32 11.29 12.69 -2.38
CA LYS A 32 11.68 13.89 -3.06
C LYS A 32 13.15 14.17 -2.87
N ALA A 33 13.72 14.94 -3.76
CA ALA A 33 15.11 15.31 -3.67
C ALA A 33 15.33 16.07 -2.37
N ASN A 34 16.29 15.61 -1.59
CA ASN A 34 16.48 16.16 -0.28
C ASN A 34 17.80 15.64 0.24
N GLU A 35 18.36 16.29 1.24
CA GLU A 35 19.56 15.80 1.88
C GLU A 35 19.26 14.45 2.46
N GLY A 36 20.10 13.52 2.28
CA GLY A 36 19.92 12.20 2.84
C GLY A 36 19.17 11.24 1.94
N VAL A 37 18.61 11.72 0.83
CA VAL A 37 17.95 10.83 -0.11
C VAL A 37 18.86 10.66 -1.31
N GLU A 38 19.28 9.45 -1.59
CA GLU A 38 20.16 9.20 -2.72
C GLU A 38 19.40 9.45 -4.00
N GLU A 39 20.11 9.95 -4.97
CA GLU A 39 19.51 10.36 -6.22
C GLU A 39 18.69 9.29 -6.90
N HIS A 40 19.13 8.08 -6.88
CA HIS A 40 18.41 7.01 -7.56
C HIS A 40 17.11 6.62 -6.86
N TYR A 41 16.87 7.12 -5.66
CA TYR A 41 15.60 6.87 -4.99
C TYR A 41 14.61 8.02 -5.20
N VAL A 42 15.08 9.14 -5.74
CA VAL A 42 14.20 10.29 -5.92
C VAL A 42 13.12 9.94 -6.93
N GLY A 43 11.88 10.25 -6.61
CA GLY A 43 10.75 9.95 -7.45
C GLY A 43 10.16 8.58 -7.23
N ARG A 44 10.82 7.77 -6.40
CA ARG A 44 10.30 6.43 -6.11
C ARG A 44 9.26 6.52 -5.00
N THR A 45 8.48 5.45 -4.88
CA THR A 45 7.42 5.39 -3.89
C THR A 45 7.88 4.63 -2.68
N ILE A 46 7.67 5.20 -1.51
CA ILE A 46 7.99 4.50 -0.27
C ILE A 46 6.70 4.15 0.44
N ILE A 47 6.60 2.90 0.88
CA ILE A 47 5.47 2.41 1.65
C ILE A 47 5.94 2.26 3.08
N VAL A 48 5.34 3.00 3.98
CA VAL A 48 5.72 2.97 5.38
C VAL A 48 4.80 2.00 6.09
N LEU A 49 5.41 1.03 6.73
CA LEU A 49 4.69 0.00 7.46
C LEU A 49 4.92 0.19 8.94
N ASP A 50 4.22 -0.60 9.72
CA ASP A 50 4.37 -0.54 11.16
C ASP A 50 5.76 -1.10 11.48
N GLY A 51 6.68 -0.25 11.82
CA GLY A 51 8.03 -0.66 12.21
C GLY A 51 9.04 -0.77 11.10
N SER A 52 8.65 -0.51 9.85
CA SER A 52 9.62 -0.58 8.77
C SER A 52 9.09 0.16 7.56
N ASN A 53 9.86 0.16 6.49
CA ASN A 53 9.37 0.75 5.25
C ASN A 53 10.02 0.03 4.08
N VAL A 54 9.48 0.23 2.90
CA VAL A 54 10.02 -0.38 1.69
C VAL A 54 9.85 0.60 0.54
N ILE A 55 10.86 0.67 -0.30
CA ILE A 55 10.81 1.51 -1.49
C ILE A 55 10.54 0.59 -2.67
N VAL A 56 9.54 0.93 -3.46
CA VAL A 56 9.10 0.08 -4.55
C VAL A 56 9.20 0.78 -5.88
N LEU A 57 9.21 -0.01 -6.95
CA LEU A 57 9.32 0.53 -8.30
C LEU A 57 7.99 1.05 -8.82
N GLU A 58 6.88 0.55 -8.33
CA GLU A 58 5.58 0.96 -8.81
C GLU A 58 5.34 2.42 -8.47
N PRO A 59 4.74 3.19 -9.37
CA PRO A 59 4.51 4.61 -9.10
C PRO A 59 3.47 4.82 -8.02
N TYR A 60 3.51 5.99 -7.43
CA TYR A 60 2.64 6.35 -6.30
C TYR A 60 1.18 6.07 -6.59
N ASP A 61 0.71 6.50 -7.75
CA ASP A 61 -0.71 6.34 -8.07
C ASP A 61 -1.11 4.87 -8.15
N GLU A 62 -0.24 4.05 -8.67
CA GLU A 62 -0.53 2.62 -8.76
C GLU A 62 -0.56 2.00 -7.37
N VAL A 63 0.40 2.35 -6.52
CA VAL A 63 0.46 1.80 -5.17
C VAL A 63 -0.79 2.19 -4.39
N VAL A 64 -1.13 3.47 -4.41
CA VAL A 64 -2.28 3.96 -3.67
C VAL A 64 -3.56 3.36 -4.23
N GLY A 65 -3.65 3.25 -5.55
CA GLY A 65 -4.84 2.68 -6.16
C GLY A 65 -5.05 1.24 -5.77
N ARG A 66 -3.98 0.47 -5.73
CA ARG A 66 -4.09 -0.95 -5.35
C ARG A 66 -4.43 -1.11 -3.88
N LEU A 67 -3.83 -0.27 -3.03
CA LEU A 67 -4.14 -0.33 -1.62
C LEU A 67 -5.58 0.08 -1.36
N ASN A 68 -6.05 1.11 -2.03
CA ASN A 68 -7.42 1.54 -1.87
C ASN A 68 -8.40 0.51 -2.40
N GLY A 69 -8.04 -0.17 -3.47
CA GLY A 69 -8.88 -1.21 -4.02
C GLY A 69 -9.10 -2.32 -3.01
N GLU A 70 -8.03 -2.69 -2.34
CA GLU A 70 -8.13 -3.75 -1.34
C GLU A 70 -8.98 -3.32 -0.16
N LEU A 71 -8.82 -2.10 0.29
CA LEU A 71 -9.61 -1.60 1.39
C LEU A 71 -11.07 -1.48 1.00
N ASN A 72 -11.33 -1.05 -0.21
CA ASN A 72 -12.71 -0.94 -0.68
C ASN A 72 -13.38 -2.31 -0.76
N ASN A 73 -12.63 -3.31 -1.17
CA ASN A 73 -13.17 -4.66 -1.20
C ASN A 73 -13.53 -5.14 0.18
N MET A 74 -12.70 -4.84 1.16
CA MET A 74 -12.97 -5.22 2.53
C MET A 74 -14.19 -4.49 3.07
N ILE A 75 -14.30 -3.23 2.77
CA ILE A 75 -15.45 -2.44 3.22
C ILE A 75 -16.73 -2.98 2.61
N SER A 76 -16.68 -3.30 1.34
CA SER A 76 -17.86 -3.86 0.69
C SER A 76 -18.29 -5.17 1.32
N PHE A 77 -17.31 -5.96 1.69
CA PHE A 77 -17.60 -7.24 2.33
C PHE A 77 -18.31 -7.00 3.66
N TYR A 78 -17.81 -6.10 4.47
CA TYR A 78 -18.43 -5.80 5.74
C TYR A 78 -19.79 -5.17 5.56
N ASP A 79 -19.97 -4.37 4.56
CA ASP A 79 -21.25 -3.75 4.27
C ASP A 79 -22.29 -4.80 3.95
N LYS A 80 -21.92 -5.83 3.24
CA LYS A 80 -22.86 -6.89 2.94
C LYS A 80 -23.24 -7.65 4.18
N GLN A 81 -22.32 -7.75 5.12
CA GLN A 81 -22.59 -8.45 6.35
C GLN A 81 -23.48 -7.59 7.24
N SER A 82 -23.32 -6.31 7.19
CA SER A 82 -24.02 -5.45 8.08
C SER A 82 -24.81 -4.49 7.29
N ARG A 83 -25.88 -4.92 6.74
CA ARG A 83 -26.68 -4.11 5.90
C ARG A 83 -27.13 -2.83 6.48
N ILE A 84 -27.33 -2.80 7.71
CA ILE A 84 -27.79 -1.62 8.36
C ILE A 84 -26.84 -0.50 8.19
N PHE A 85 -25.58 -0.83 8.22
CA PHE A 85 -24.61 0.12 8.10
C PHE A 85 -24.59 0.72 6.77
N THR A 86 -24.67 -0.05 5.72
CA THR A 86 -24.62 0.41 4.42
C THR A 86 -25.76 1.22 4.05
N ALA A 87 -26.84 0.94 4.58
CA ALA A 87 -28.04 1.62 4.21
C ALA A 87 -27.94 3.09 4.40
N ASN A 88 -27.09 3.52 5.20
CA ASN A 88 -26.99 4.88 5.47
C ASN A 88 -26.00 5.61 4.72
N VAL A 89 -25.31 4.98 3.94
CA VAL A 89 -24.30 5.65 3.25
C VAL A 89 -24.62 5.90 1.84
#